data_d748d64eb13868f394922c38912f352a
#
_entry.id   d748d64eb13868f394922c38912f352a
#
_cell.length_a   1.000
_cell.length_b   1.000
_cell.length_c   1.000
_cell.angle_alpha   90.00
_cell.angle_beta   90.00
_cell.angle_gamma   90.00
#
_symmetry.space_group_name_H-M   'P 1'
#
loop_
_entity.id
_entity.type
_entity.pdbx_description
1 polymer ?
#
loop_
_entity_poly.entity_id
_entity_poly.type
_entity_poly.pdbx_seq_one_letter_code
_entity_poly.pdbx_strand_id
1 'polypeptide(L)'
;MKQPVRVAVTGAAGQIGYSLLFRIASGEMLGKDQPVILQLLEVPVEKAQQALKGVMMELDDCAFPLLAGMIGTDDPKVAFKDADYALLVGSRPR
;
A
#
# COMPACT_ATOMS: atom_id res chain seq x y z
N MET A 1 -17.42 -14.69 -3.41
CA MET A 1 -16.27 -13.79 -3.50
C MET A 1 -15.92 -13.26 -2.13
N LYS A 2 -14.65 -13.25 -1.79
CA LYS A 2 -14.21 -12.75 -0.50
C LYS A 2 -14.35 -11.25 -0.41
N GLN A 3 -14.63 -10.76 0.79
CA GLN A 3 -14.62 -9.34 1.04
C GLN A 3 -13.18 -8.82 0.98
N PRO A 4 -12.96 -7.62 0.45
CA PRO A 4 -11.62 -7.05 0.47
C PRO A 4 -11.13 -6.84 1.90
N VAL A 5 -9.84 -7.11 2.12
CA VAL A 5 -9.19 -6.76 3.39
C VAL A 5 -8.41 -5.47 3.19
N ARG A 6 -8.30 -4.70 4.26
CA ARG A 6 -7.59 -3.43 4.24
C ARG A 6 -6.19 -3.64 4.80
N VAL A 7 -5.20 -3.28 4.00
CA VAL A 7 -3.80 -3.46 4.36
C VAL A 7 -3.12 -2.10 4.43
N ALA A 8 -2.69 -1.73 5.62
CA ALA A 8 -1.95 -0.49 5.80
C ALA A 8 -0.46 -0.76 5.64
N VAL A 9 0.23 0.08 4.89
CA VAL A 9 1.67 -0.06 4.68
C VAL A 9 2.33 1.29 4.93
N THR A 10 3.26 1.34 5.86
CA THR A 10 4.04 2.55 6.12
C THR A 10 5.29 2.55 5.26
N GLY A 11 5.82 3.73 4.96
CA GLY A 11 6.99 3.84 4.11
C GLY A 11 6.73 3.28 2.71
N ALA A 12 5.52 3.47 2.21
CA ALA A 12 5.05 2.79 1.01
C ALA A 12 5.83 3.16 -0.25
N ALA A 13 6.41 4.35 -0.29
CA ALA A 13 7.18 4.78 -1.46
C ALA A 13 8.66 4.37 -1.39
N GLY A 14 9.09 3.78 -0.27
CA GLY A 14 10.45 3.29 -0.13
C GLY A 14 10.65 1.99 -0.90
N GLN A 15 11.89 1.59 -1.06
CA GLN A 15 12.24 0.43 -1.85
C GLN A 15 11.58 -0.87 -1.35
N ILE A 16 11.63 -1.08 -0.05
CA ILE A 16 11.02 -2.28 0.53
C ILE A 16 9.50 -2.21 0.43
N GLY A 17 8.93 -1.04 0.72
CA GLY A 17 7.49 -0.84 0.61
C GLY A 17 7.00 -1.07 -0.80
N TYR A 18 7.70 -0.50 -1.77
CA TYR A 18 7.38 -0.68 -3.19
C TYR A 18 7.28 -2.16 -3.56
N SER A 19 8.30 -2.93 -3.19
CA SER A 19 8.34 -4.36 -3.48
C SER A 19 7.17 -5.10 -2.82
N LEU A 20 6.90 -4.77 -1.55
CA LEU A 20 5.81 -5.41 -0.82
C LEU A 20 4.45 -5.12 -1.43
N LEU A 21 4.23 -3.89 -1.90
CA LEU A 21 2.94 -3.51 -2.49
C LEU A 21 2.61 -4.39 -3.69
N PHE A 22 3.58 -4.63 -4.55
CA PHE A 22 3.35 -5.46 -5.72
C PHE A 22 3.09 -6.90 -5.34
N ARG A 23 3.77 -7.41 -4.33
CA ARG A 23 3.54 -8.78 -3.85
C ARG A 23 2.17 -8.94 -3.20
N ILE A 24 1.72 -7.93 -2.47
CA ILE A 24 0.39 -7.96 -1.87
C ILE A 24 -0.68 -7.91 -2.97
N ALA A 25 -0.53 -6.98 -3.91
CA ALA A 25 -1.52 -6.77 -4.97
C ALA A 25 -1.60 -7.97 -5.91
N SER A 26 -0.49 -8.68 -6.11
CA SER A 26 -0.47 -9.85 -6.98
C SER A 26 -1.06 -11.10 -6.33
N GLY A 27 -1.29 -11.07 -5.03
CA GLY A 27 -1.84 -12.20 -4.30
C GLY A 27 -0.81 -13.12 -3.68
N GLU A 28 0.48 -12.79 -3.77
CA GLU A 28 1.52 -13.65 -3.22
C GLU A 28 1.51 -13.71 -1.71
N MET A 29 1.06 -12.64 -1.05
CA MET A 29 1.12 -12.55 0.40
C MET A 29 -0.15 -13.05 1.10
N LEU A 30 -1.31 -12.67 0.59
CA LEU A 30 -2.58 -12.98 1.26
C LEU A 30 -3.42 -14.02 0.51
N GLY A 31 -2.96 -14.47 -0.63
CA GLY A 31 -3.67 -15.48 -1.40
C GLY A 31 -4.22 -14.91 -2.71
N LYS A 32 -4.28 -15.77 -3.69
CA LYS A 32 -4.64 -15.36 -5.06
C LYS A 32 -6.13 -15.12 -5.24
N ASP A 33 -6.92 -15.40 -4.22
CA ASP A 33 -8.35 -15.15 -4.26
C ASP A 33 -8.80 -14.10 -3.24
N GLN A 34 -7.84 -13.39 -2.62
CA GLN A 34 -8.13 -12.40 -1.60
C GLN A 34 -7.99 -10.98 -2.14
N PRO A 35 -9.11 -10.27 -2.40
CA PRO A 35 -9.03 -8.86 -2.79
C PRO A 35 -8.49 -7.99 -1.66
N VAL A 36 -7.77 -6.94 -2.03
CA VAL A 36 -7.16 -6.04 -1.04
C VAL A 36 -7.45 -4.59 -1.36
N ILE A 37 -7.51 -3.77 -0.31
CA ILE A 37 -7.51 -2.33 -0.41
C ILE A 37 -6.24 -1.86 0.28
N LEU A 38 -5.36 -1.19 -0.45
CA LEU A 38 -4.10 -0.73 0.09
C LEU A 38 -4.26 0.67 0.70
N GLN A 39 -3.84 0.81 1.95
CA GLN A 39 -3.87 2.09 2.66
C GLN A 39 -2.43 2.49 2.91
N LEU A 40 -1.93 3.41 2.09
CA LEU A 40 -0.51 3.69 1.97
C LEU A 40 -0.13 4.97 2.70
N LEU A 41 0.83 4.86 3.59
CA LEU A 41 1.29 5.98 4.39
C LEU A 41 2.72 6.36 4.03
N GLU A 42 2.95 7.63 3.80
CA GLU A 42 4.29 8.18 3.64
C GLU A 42 4.43 9.45 4.46
N VAL A 43 5.68 9.85 4.73
CA VAL A 43 5.92 11.06 5.51
C VAL A 43 5.39 12.31 4.78
N PRO A 44 5.00 13.36 5.52
CA PRO A 44 4.41 14.55 4.92
C PRO A 44 5.47 15.47 4.31
N VAL A 45 6.29 14.92 3.45
CA VAL A 45 7.31 15.62 2.69
C VAL A 45 6.90 15.54 1.23
N GLU A 46 6.94 16.66 0.53
CA GLU A 46 6.45 16.73 -0.85
C GLU A 46 7.07 15.65 -1.74
N LYS A 47 8.37 15.46 -1.61
CA LYS A 47 9.09 14.48 -2.40
C LYS A 47 8.58 13.06 -2.15
N ALA A 48 8.33 12.72 -0.89
CA ALA A 48 7.82 11.41 -0.52
C ALA A 48 6.38 11.22 -1.01
N GLN A 49 5.57 12.26 -0.93
CA GLN A 49 4.18 12.18 -1.40
C GLN A 49 4.13 12.08 -2.93
N GLN A 50 5.02 12.73 -3.63
CA GLN A 50 5.10 12.59 -5.08
C GLN A 50 5.53 11.18 -5.47
N ALA A 51 6.50 10.63 -4.75
CA ALA A 51 6.94 9.25 -4.97
C ALA A 51 5.80 8.27 -4.73
N LEU A 52 5.00 8.52 -3.69
CA LEU A 52 3.84 7.69 -3.39
C LEU A 52 2.83 7.71 -4.53
N LYS A 53 2.56 8.87 -5.08
CA LYS A 53 1.65 8.97 -6.24
C LYS A 53 2.16 8.16 -7.42
N GLY A 54 3.48 8.21 -7.67
CA GLY A 54 4.08 7.44 -8.75
C GLY A 54 3.89 5.95 -8.55
N VAL A 55 4.09 5.46 -7.33
CA VAL A 55 3.90 4.06 -7.01
C VAL A 55 2.45 3.66 -7.21
N MET A 56 1.52 4.49 -6.78
CA MET A 56 0.09 4.21 -6.96
C MET A 56 -0.30 4.13 -8.42
N MET A 57 0.29 5.00 -9.25
CA MET A 57 0.05 4.98 -10.68
C MET A 57 0.58 3.69 -11.31
N GLU A 58 1.75 3.24 -10.89
CA GLU A 58 2.30 1.99 -11.39
C GLU A 58 1.42 0.80 -11.01
N LEU A 59 0.93 0.77 -9.78
CA LEU A 59 0.03 -0.29 -9.35
C LEU A 59 -1.26 -0.30 -10.15
N ASP A 60 -1.79 0.87 -10.42
CA ASP A 60 -3.00 1.01 -11.21
C ASP A 60 -2.77 0.53 -12.65
N ASP A 61 -1.63 0.90 -13.22
CA ASP A 61 -1.27 0.50 -14.59
C ASP A 61 -1.07 -1.00 -14.73
N CYS A 62 -0.65 -1.67 -13.67
CA CYS A 62 -0.50 -3.13 -13.68
C CYS A 62 -1.84 -3.86 -13.70
N ALA A 63 -2.91 -3.18 -13.37
CA ALA A 63 -4.28 -3.72 -13.41
C ALA A 63 -4.42 -5.04 -12.65
N PHE A 64 -3.88 -5.09 -11.42
CA PHE A 64 -4.00 -6.29 -10.60
C PHE A 64 -5.46 -6.60 -10.27
N PRO A 65 -5.96 -7.79 -10.62
CA PRO A 65 -7.39 -8.09 -10.37
C PRO A 65 -7.76 -8.08 -8.90
N LEU A 66 -6.81 -8.37 -8.01
CA LEU A 66 -7.10 -8.40 -6.57
C LEU A 66 -7.03 -7.04 -5.90
N LEU A 67 -6.53 -6.03 -6.59
CA LEU A 67 -6.42 -4.70 -6.02
C LEU A 67 -7.75 -3.98 -6.16
N ALA A 68 -8.53 -3.96 -5.08
CA ALA A 68 -9.86 -3.39 -5.07
C ALA A 68 -9.87 -1.87 -4.86
N GLY A 69 -8.81 -1.33 -4.28
CA GLY A 69 -8.72 0.11 -4.08
C GLY A 69 -7.40 0.50 -3.45
N MET A 70 -7.10 1.79 -3.50
CA MET A 70 -5.89 2.35 -2.89
C MET A 70 -6.19 3.70 -2.28
N ILE A 71 -5.58 3.96 -1.14
CA ILE A 71 -5.63 5.26 -0.48
C ILE A 71 -4.20 5.64 -0.15
N GLY A 72 -3.77 6.82 -0.58
CA GLY A 72 -2.45 7.36 -0.23
C GLY A 72 -2.62 8.55 0.70
N THR A 73 -1.84 8.60 1.76
CA THR A 73 -2.00 9.65 2.77
C THR A 73 -0.70 9.89 3.53
N ASP A 74 -0.63 11.06 4.19
CA ASP A 74 0.41 11.35 5.16
C ASP A 74 -0.13 11.32 6.60
N ASP A 75 -1.39 10.94 6.76
CA ASP A 75 -2.05 10.93 8.07
C ASP A 75 -2.20 9.49 8.56
N PRO A 76 -1.50 9.11 9.65
CA PRO A 76 -1.61 7.75 10.18
C PRO A 76 -3.04 7.34 10.52
N LYS A 77 -3.86 8.28 10.96
CA LYS A 77 -5.25 7.96 11.28
C LYS A 77 -6.03 7.49 10.07
N VAL A 78 -5.73 8.07 8.91
CA VAL A 78 -6.37 7.66 7.67
C VAL A 78 -5.81 6.32 7.21
N ALA A 79 -4.48 6.18 7.28
CA ALA A 79 -3.81 4.96 6.79
C ALA A 79 -4.21 3.73 7.58
N PHE A 80 -4.41 3.86 8.89
CA PHE A 80 -4.71 2.70 9.73
C PHE A 80 -6.20 2.50 10.00
N LYS A 81 -7.04 3.36 9.45
CA LYS A 81 -8.47 3.26 9.68
C LYS A 81 -9.01 1.94 9.12
N ASP A 82 -9.63 1.16 9.99
CA ASP A 82 -10.24 -0.12 9.65
C ASP A 82 -9.28 -1.13 9.01
N ALA A 83 -7.97 -0.94 9.24
CA ALA A 83 -6.98 -1.85 8.67
C ALA A 83 -7.06 -3.24 9.30
N ASP A 84 -7.09 -4.25 8.46
CA ASP A 84 -7.07 -5.65 8.89
C ASP A 84 -5.64 -6.12 9.12
N TYR A 85 -4.71 -5.57 8.35
CA TYR A 85 -3.28 -5.87 8.47
C TYR A 85 -2.50 -4.57 8.40
N ALA A 86 -1.41 -4.50 9.12
CA ALA A 86 -0.53 -3.35 9.07
C ALA A 86 0.91 -3.81 8.93
N LEU A 87 1.57 -3.36 7.88
CA LEU A 87 2.97 -3.67 7.62
C LEU A 87 3.79 -2.42 7.90
N LEU A 88 4.53 -2.45 8.99
CA LEU A 88 5.33 -1.31 9.41
C LEU A 88 6.71 -1.43 8.79
N VAL A 89 6.85 -0.85 7.62
CA VAL A 89 8.08 -0.91 6.87
C VAL A 89 9.02 0.19 7.36
N GLY A 90 10.28 -0.16 7.53
CA GLY A 90 11.29 0.76 7.99
C GLY A 90 11.38 1.95 7.09
N SER A 91 11.62 3.05 7.68
CA SER A 91 11.41 4.25 7.00
C SER A 91 12.63 5.03 6.74
N ARG A 92 13.42 5.38 7.69
CA ARG A 92 14.46 6.33 7.46
C ARG A 92 15.82 5.75 7.57
N PRO A 93 16.72 6.13 6.67
CA PRO A 93 18.14 5.84 6.86
C PRO A 93 18.64 6.60 8.09
N ARG A 94 19.55 6.05 8.73
CA ARG A 94 20.14 6.67 9.89
C ARG A 94 21.49 7.19 9.59
#